data_bdc090908da1eab019558d3ff7488233
#
_entry.id   bdc090908da1eab019558d3ff7488233
#
_cell.length_a   1.000
_cell.length_b   1.000
_cell.length_c   1.000
_cell.angle_alpha   90.00
_cell.angle_beta   90.00
_cell.angle_gamma   90.00
#
_symmetry.space_group_name_H-M   'P 1'
#
loop_
_entity.id
_entity.type
_entity.pdbx_description
1 polymer ?
#
loop_
_entity_poly.entity_id
_entity_poly.type
_entity_poly.pdbx_seq_one_letter_code
_entity_poly.pdbx_strand_id
1 'polypeptide(L)' 'MAHRFVIEQNKSGEYVAKFKYNAETIFWTEGYSSRSGAQNAIDSILKNGPNAPVEG' A
#
# COMPACT_ATOMS: atom_id res chain seq x y z
N MET A 1 5.54 -1.85 -17.11
CA MET A 1 4.42 -2.07 -17.54
C MET A 1 3.26 -2.51 -16.67
N ALA A 2 3.43 -2.93 -15.49
CA ALA A 2 2.31 -3.37 -14.69
C ALA A 2 2.29 -2.63 -13.36
N HIS A 3 1.09 -2.47 -12.84
CA HIS A 3 0.92 -1.97 -11.48
C HIS A 3 1.19 -3.11 -10.50
N ARG A 4 1.72 -2.77 -9.33
CA ARG A 4 1.96 -3.77 -8.30
C ARG A 4 1.98 -3.14 -6.92
N PHE A 5 1.69 -3.96 -5.92
CA PHE A 5 1.90 -3.57 -4.54
C PHE A 5 3.22 -4.13 -4.06
N VAL A 6 3.94 -3.33 -3.29
CA VAL A 6 5.23 -3.71 -2.72
C VAL A 6 5.19 -3.41 -1.23
N ILE A 7 5.62 -4.36 -0.40
CA ILE A 7 5.74 -4.13 1.03
C ILE A 7 7.21 -3.95 1.34
N GLU A 8 7.56 -2.81 1.94
CA GLU A 8 8.93 -2.49 2.29
C GLU A 8 9.02 -2.08 3.75
N GLN A 9 10.17 -2.35 4.34
CA GLN A 9 10.45 -1.90 5.70
C GLN A 9 11.21 -0.58 5.61
N ASN A 10 10.73 0.44 6.33
CA ASN A 10 11.39 1.74 6.31
C ASN A 10 12.49 1.82 7.36
N LYS A 11 13.14 2.99 7.45
CA LYS A 11 14.26 3.17 8.38
C LYS A 11 13.86 3.03 9.84
N SER A 12 12.60 3.28 10.15
CA SER A 12 12.09 3.16 11.51
C SER A 12 11.70 1.73 11.86
N GLY A 13 11.86 0.79 10.93
CA GLY A 13 11.51 -0.60 11.16
C GLY A 13 10.05 -0.91 10.92
N GLU A 14 9.30 0.05 10.42
CA GLU A 14 7.88 -0.15 10.13
C GLU A 14 7.70 -0.65 8.70
N TYR A 15 6.60 -1.34 8.46
CA TYR A 15 6.28 -1.87 7.13
C TYR A 15 5.28 -0.96 6.45
N VAL A 16 5.58 -0.63 5.19
CA VAL A 16 4.78 0.28 4.36
C VAL A 16 4.40 -0.45 3.09
N ALA A 17 3.13 -0.37 2.71
CA ALA A 17 2.68 -0.89 1.43
C ALA A 17 2.67 0.25 0.42
N LYS A 18 3.31 0.02 -0.72
CA LYS A 18 3.39 0.99 -1.79
C LYS A 18 2.65 0.48 -3.01
N PHE A 19 1.95 1.37 -3.69
CA PHE A 19 1.32 1.05 -4.97
C PHE A 19 2.14 1.72 -6.06
N LYS A 20 2.69 0.89 -6.95
CA LYS A 20 3.66 1.36 -7.92
C LYS A 20 3.23 1.03 -9.34
N TYR A 21 3.63 1.88 -10.26
CA TYR A 21 3.54 1.61 -11.68
C TYR A 21 4.96 1.69 -12.23
N ASN A 22 5.48 0.56 -12.66
CA ASN A 22 6.90 0.44 -13.04
C ASN A 22 7.77 0.87 -11.86
N ALA A 23 8.62 1.86 -12.03
CA ALA A 23 9.51 2.35 -10.96
C ALA A 23 8.89 3.48 -10.15
N GLU A 24 7.73 3.97 -10.57
CA GLU A 24 7.10 5.13 -9.93
C GLU A 24 6.19 4.69 -8.79
N THR A 25 6.33 5.32 -7.63
CA THR A 25 5.43 5.09 -6.51
C THR A 25 4.27 6.06 -6.62
N ILE A 26 3.06 5.51 -6.80
CA ILE A 26 1.86 6.34 -6.92
C ILE A 26 1.41 6.80 -5.54
N PHE A 27 1.35 5.89 -4.57
CA PHE A 27 1.05 6.23 -3.19
C PHE A 27 1.58 5.13 -2.28
N TRP A 28 1.59 5.41 -0.97
CA TRP A 28 1.99 4.44 0.04
C TRP A 28 1.13 4.63 1.27
N THR A 29 1.09 3.58 2.10
CA THR A 29 0.31 3.59 3.33
C THR A 29 1.15 4.16 4.48
N GLU A 30 0.50 4.35 5.62
CA GLU A 30 1.24 4.64 6.83
C GLU A 30 2.09 3.44 7.22
N GLY A 31 2.99 3.63 8.17
CA GLY A 31 3.84 2.54 8.65
C GLY A 31 3.10 1.65 9.63
N TYR A 32 3.27 0.33 9.45
CA TYR A 32 2.68 -0.67 10.32
C TYR A 32 3.79 -1.39 11.08
N SER A 33 3.47 -1.85 12.28
CA SER A 33 4.47 -2.52 13.13
C SER A 33 4.81 -3.92 12.63
N SER A 34 4.01 -4.48 11.73
CA SER A 34 4.25 -5.82 11.20
C SER A 34 3.94 -5.85 9.71
N ARG A 35 4.54 -6.83 9.03
CA ARG A 35 4.28 -7.05 7.62
C ARG A 35 2.81 -7.42 7.37
N SER A 36 2.20 -8.16 8.31
CA SER A 36 0.80 -8.53 8.16
C SER A 36 -0.11 -7.31 8.22
N GLY A 37 0.27 -6.27 8.97
CA GLY A 37 -0.49 -5.03 8.99
C GLY A 37 -0.51 -4.37 7.61
N ALA A 38 0.65 -4.31 6.95
CA ALA A 38 0.74 -3.76 5.60
C ALA A 38 -0.05 -4.62 4.61
N GLN A 39 0.01 -5.95 4.76
CA GLN A 39 -0.74 -6.84 3.89
C GLN A 39 -2.25 -6.64 4.08
N ASN A 40 -2.69 -6.44 5.33
CA ASN A 40 -4.10 -6.19 5.59
C ASN A 40 -4.56 -4.88 4.93
N ALA A 41 -3.69 -3.87 4.91
CA ALA A 41 -4.01 -2.61 4.23
C ALA A 41 -4.20 -2.85 2.73
N ILE A 42 -3.33 -3.65 2.12
CA ILE A 42 -3.47 -4.00 0.70
C ILE A 42 -4.79 -4.74 0.47
N ASP A 43 -5.10 -5.71 1.32
CA ASP A 43 -6.34 -6.48 1.18
C ASP A 43 -7.56 -5.58 1.27
N SER A 44 -7.53 -4.61 2.17
CA SER A 44 -8.63 -3.65 2.31
C SER A 44 -8.77 -2.78 1.06
N ILE A 45 -7.66 -2.35 0.48
CA ILE A 45 -7.68 -1.55 -0.75
C ILE A 45 -8.28 -2.36 -1.89
N LEU A 46 -7.87 -3.61 -2.02
CA LEU A 46 -8.37 -4.46 -3.11
C LEU A 46 -9.85 -4.77 -2.96
N LYS A 47 -10.31 -4.91 -1.72
CA LYS A 47 -11.71 -5.26 -1.46
C LYS A 47 -12.63 -4.05 -1.53
N ASN A 48 -12.21 -2.93 -0.96
CA ASN A 48 -13.08 -1.77 -0.77
C ASN A 48 -12.74 -0.59 -1.68
N GLY A 49 -11.50 -0.53 -2.17
CA GLY A 49 -11.04 0.60 -2.95
C GLY A 49 -11.84 0.84 -4.22
N PRO A 50 -12.12 -0.22 -5.03
CA PRO A 50 -12.83 0.00 -6.28
C PRO A 50 -14.22 0.61 -6.12
N ASN A 51 -14.85 0.43 -4.94
CA ASN A 51 -16.18 0.96 -4.68
C ASN A 51 -16.16 2.20 -3.81
N ALA A 52 -14.98 2.64 -3.40
CA ALA A 52 -14.86 3.80 -2.52
C ALA A 52 -15.13 5.08 -3.30
N PRO A 53 -15.95 6.00 -2.77
CA PRO A 53 -16.21 7.26 -3.47
C PRO A 53 -15.00 8.18 -3.41
N VAL A 54 -14.92 9.07 -4.38
CA VAL A 54 -13.92 10.12 -4.38
C VAL A 54 -14.56 11.39 -3.84
N GLU A 55 -13.94 11.96 -2.81
CA GLU A 55 -14.44 13.16 -2.16
C GLU A 55 -13.40 14.27 -2.30
N GLY A 56 -13.88 15.49 -2.35
CA GLY A 56 -13.01 16.65 -2.48
C GLY A 56 -13.13 17.35 -3.85
#